data_0783a53f29e816e91339a5ef1923914d
#
_entry.id   0783a53f29e816e91339a5ef1923914d
#
_cell.length_a   1.000
_cell.length_b   1.000
_cell.length_c   1.000
_cell.angle_alpha   90.00
_cell.angle_beta   90.00
_cell.angle_gamma   90.00
#
_symmetry.space_group_name_H-M   'P 1'
#
loop_
_entity.id
_entity.type
_entity.pdbx_description
1 polymer ?
#
loop_
_entity_poly.entity_id
_entity_poly.type
_entity_poly.pdbx_seq_one_letter_code
_entity_poly.pdbx_strand_id
1 'polypeptide(L)'
;MPLGNKNKLIKGAGSHHIAIQARDWDASLKLYRDVLGMEVVAEFGTPERKIALLDIGDGSHVELFQPTKDFPVASEQGYPLMHFAIATGDTEAATEHVRQAGYEITVEPKRVALGALEVTISFFKGPSGEELEFFQVH
;
A
#
# COMPACT_ATOMS: atom_id res chain seq x y z
N MET A 1 -7.41 -0.36 -12.15
CA MET A 1 -8.02 0.45 -11.08
C MET A 1 -8.33 1.83 -11.61
N PRO A 2 -9.55 2.34 -11.44
CA PRO A 2 -9.88 3.67 -11.93
C PRO A 2 -9.19 4.75 -11.08
N LEU A 3 -8.57 5.70 -11.75
CA LEU A 3 -8.03 6.88 -11.09
C LEU A 3 -9.15 7.86 -10.73
N GLY A 4 -8.99 8.56 -9.62
CA GLY A 4 -9.90 9.61 -9.23
C GLY A 4 -9.76 10.83 -10.15
N ASN A 5 -10.82 11.64 -10.22
CA ASN A 5 -10.85 12.81 -11.10
C ASN A 5 -11.27 14.10 -10.39
N LYS A 6 -11.59 14.03 -9.11
CA LYS A 6 -12.10 15.18 -8.34
C LYS A 6 -11.00 15.96 -7.63
N ASN A 7 -9.89 15.33 -7.28
CA ASN A 7 -8.80 16.02 -6.61
C ASN A 7 -8.04 16.89 -7.62
N LYS A 8 -7.94 18.17 -7.33
CA LYS A 8 -7.30 19.14 -8.24
C LYS A 8 -5.79 19.31 -7.97
N LEU A 9 -5.32 18.83 -6.83
CA LEU A 9 -3.92 18.97 -6.42
C LEU A 9 -3.10 17.70 -6.72
N ILE A 10 -3.70 16.53 -6.53
CA ILE A 10 -3.04 15.24 -6.80
C ILE A 10 -3.78 14.56 -7.96
N LYS A 11 -3.11 14.52 -9.10
CA LYS A 11 -3.67 13.93 -10.32
C LYS A 11 -3.99 12.46 -10.11
N GLY A 12 -5.25 12.09 -10.33
CA GLY A 12 -5.71 10.70 -10.24
C GLY A 12 -5.84 10.15 -8.82
N ALA A 13 -5.85 11.02 -7.80
CA ALA A 13 -5.89 10.58 -6.41
C ALA A 13 -7.12 9.75 -6.10
N GLY A 14 -6.89 8.63 -5.44
CA GLY A 14 -7.89 7.70 -4.95
C GLY A 14 -7.26 6.70 -4.02
N SER A 15 -8.06 5.85 -3.40
CA SER A 15 -7.53 4.76 -2.57
C SER A 15 -7.02 3.64 -3.47
N HIS A 16 -5.81 3.17 -3.25
CA HIS A 16 -5.28 1.97 -3.92
C HIS A 16 -5.37 0.76 -3.00
N HIS A 17 -4.72 0.81 -1.86
CA HIS A 17 -4.74 -0.31 -0.91
C HIS A 17 -4.54 0.15 0.53
N ILE A 18 -4.94 -0.74 1.44
CA ILE A 18 -4.65 -0.68 2.87
C ILE A 18 -3.75 -1.86 3.19
N ALA A 19 -2.60 -1.62 3.82
CA ALA A 19 -1.65 -2.66 4.18
C ALA A 19 -1.88 -3.14 5.60
N ILE A 20 -2.01 -4.45 5.76
CA ILE A 20 -2.32 -5.12 7.02
C ILE A 20 -1.25 -6.17 7.30
N GLN A 21 -0.69 -6.15 8.50
CA GLN A 21 0.20 -7.22 8.96
C GLN A 21 -0.60 -8.46 9.32
N ALA A 22 -0.40 -9.53 8.56
CA ALA A 22 -1.05 -10.82 8.77
C ALA A 22 -0.20 -11.65 9.75
N ARG A 23 -0.53 -11.59 11.03
CA ARG A 23 0.18 -12.35 12.08
C ARG A 23 0.08 -13.85 11.87
N ASP A 24 -1.08 -14.31 11.44
CA ASP A 24 -1.32 -15.68 11.01
C ASP A 24 -1.70 -15.61 9.53
N TRP A 25 -0.78 -16.04 8.66
CA TRP A 25 -0.94 -15.92 7.22
C TRP A 25 -2.18 -16.68 6.70
N ASP A 26 -2.29 -17.96 7.09
CA ASP A 26 -3.38 -18.80 6.60
C ASP A 26 -4.75 -18.33 7.12
N ALA A 27 -4.82 -17.93 8.38
CA ALA A 27 -6.04 -17.37 8.95
C ALA A 27 -6.43 -16.05 8.29
N SER A 28 -5.47 -15.21 7.96
CA SER A 28 -5.72 -13.93 7.26
C SER A 28 -6.21 -14.15 5.84
N LEU A 29 -5.58 -15.03 5.08
CA LEU A 29 -6.07 -15.39 3.75
C LEU A 29 -7.47 -15.99 3.79
N LYS A 30 -7.74 -16.85 4.77
CA LYS A 30 -9.07 -17.43 4.94
C LYS A 30 -10.13 -16.35 5.16
N LEU A 31 -9.84 -15.37 6.02
CA LEU A 31 -10.77 -14.27 6.26
C LEU A 31 -10.99 -13.44 4.99
N TYR A 32 -9.92 -12.87 4.45
CA TYR A 32 -10.05 -11.89 3.36
C TYR A 32 -10.47 -12.52 2.05
N ARG A 33 -9.89 -13.65 1.69
CA ARG A 33 -10.20 -14.35 0.43
C ARG A 33 -11.48 -15.17 0.53
N ASP A 34 -11.56 -16.08 1.52
CA ASP A 34 -12.60 -17.11 1.54
C ASP A 34 -13.89 -16.62 2.20
N VAL A 35 -13.81 -15.88 3.30
CA VAL A 35 -14.98 -15.39 4.04
C VAL A 35 -15.48 -14.08 3.47
N LEU A 36 -14.59 -13.12 3.20
CA LEU A 36 -14.96 -11.80 2.67
C LEU A 36 -15.01 -11.76 1.14
N GLY A 37 -14.57 -12.83 0.47
CA GLY A 37 -14.72 -12.99 -0.97
C GLY A 37 -13.78 -12.11 -1.81
N MET A 38 -12.68 -11.62 -1.24
CA MET A 38 -11.71 -10.82 -1.99
C MET A 38 -10.90 -11.70 -2.93
N GLU A 39 -10.61 -11.19 -4.12
CA GLU A 39 -9.83 -11.91 -5.12
C GLU A 39 -8.35 -11.61 -4.96
N VAL A 40 -7.52 -12.64 -4.85
CA VAL A 40 -6.06 -12.48 -4.87
C VAL A 40 -5.65 -12.09 -6.30
N VAL A 41 -5.14 -10.87 -6.46
CA VAL A 41 -4.72 -10.35 -7.77
C VAL A 41 -3.21 -10.38 -7.96
N ALA A 42 -2.43 -10.45 -6.89
CA ALA A 42 -0.98 -10.59 -6.95
C ALA A 42 -0.45 -11.23 -5.67
N GLU A 43 0.56 -12.08 -5.80
CA GLU A 43 1.35 -12.63 -4.71
C GLU A 43 2.83 -12.39 -5.02
N PHE A 44 3.57 -11.95 -4.03
CA PHE A 44 4.99 -11.64 -4.16
C PHE A 44 5.70 -11.72 -2.80
N GLY A 45 6.92 -11.24 -2.75
CA GLY A 45 7.75 -11.34 -1.55
C GLY A 45 8.65 -12.56 -1.60
N THR A 46 8.94 -13.12 -0.44
CA THR A 46 9.80 -14.29 -0.25
C THR A 46 9.05 -15.36 0.56
N PRO A 47 9.54 -16.60 0.64
CA PRO A 47 8.89 -17.62 1.49
C PRO A 47 8.80 -17.22 2.96
N GLU A 48 9.73 -16.40 3.44
CA GLU A 48 9.77 -15.91 4.82
C GLU A 48 8.92 -14.66 5.03
N ARG A 49 8.68 -13.89 3.96
CA ARG A 49 7.88 -12.67 3.98
C ARG A 49 6.91 -12.67 2.81
N LYS A 50 5.83 -13.39 2.98
CA LYS A 50 4.76 -13.46 1.97
C LYS A 50 3.99 -12.15 1.95
N ILE A 51 3.60 -11.74 0.74
CA ILE A 51 2.77 -10.57 0.51
C ILE A 51 1.69 -10.95 -0.49
N ALA A 52 0.43 -10.58 -0.21
CA ALA A 52 -0.68 -10.79 -1.13
C ALA A 52 -1.48 -9.50 -1.29
N LEU A 53 -1.82 -9.17 -2.52
CA LEU A 53 -2.71 -8.06 -2.86
C LEU A 53 -4.06 -8.64 -3.28
N LEU A 54 -5.13 -8.24 -2.58
CA LEU A 54 -6.48 -8.74 -2.81
C LEU A 54 -7.40 -7.58 -3.20
N ASP A 55 -8.13 -7.76 -4.29
CA ASP A 55 -9.17 -6.79 -4.69
C ASP A 55 -10.39 -6.94 -3.77
N ILE A 56 -10.81 -5.83 -3.17
CA ILE A 56 -11.99 -5.80 -2.29
C ILE A 56 -13.27 -6.05 -3.09
N GLY A 57 -13.29 -5.63 -4.34
CA GLY A 57 -14.42 -5.78 -5.24
C GLY A 57 -14.75 -4.51 -6.03
N ASP A 58 -14.10 -3.40 -5.73
CA ASP A 58 -14.30 -2.09 -6.36
C ASP A 58 -13.04 -1.55 -7.04
N GLY A 59 -11.98 -2.38 -7.13
CA GLY A 59 -10.68 -1.96 -7.63
C GLY A 59 -9.77 -1.34 -6.58
N SER A 60 -10.23 -1.18 -5.34
CA SER A 60 -9.35 -0.94 -4.20
C SER A 60 -8.93 -2.27 -3.58
N HIS A 61 -7.84 -2.26 -2.82
CA HIS A 61 -7.21 -3.50 -2.38
C HIS A 61 -6.88 -3.52 -0.90
N VAL A 62 -6.75 -4.73 -0.39
CA VAL A 62 -6.05 -5.02 0.86
C VAL A 62 -4.71 -5.65 0.47
N GLU A 63 -3.64 -5.19 1.08
CA GLU A 63 -2.31 -5.81 0.95
C GLU A 63 -1.95 -6.48 2.27
N LEU A 64 -1.81 -7.81 2.25
CA LEU A 64 -1.44 -8.59 3.42
C LEU A 64 0.07 -8.80 3.43
N PHE A 65 0.70 -8.49 4.55
CA PHE A 65 2.12 -8.72 4.80
C PHE A 65 2.32 -9.73 5.90
N GLN A 66 3.18 -10.70 5.68
CA GLN A 66 3.67 -11.56 6.73
C GLN A 66 4.75 -10.82 7.54
N PRO A 67 4.61 -10.64 8.85
CA PRO A 67 5.64 -10.00 9.66
C PRO A 67 6.92 -10.84 9.68
N THR A 68 8.08 -10.17 9.77
CA THR A 68 9.40 -10.79 9.92
C THR A 68 10.16 -10.13 11.05
N LYS A 69 11.37 -10.65 11.37
CA LYS A 69 12.26 -10.03 12.37
C LYS A 69 12.61 -8.58 12.03
N ASP A 70 12.82 -8.31 10.72
CA ASP A 70 13.23 -6.99 10.24
C ASP A 70 12.04 -6.04 10.08
N PHE A 71 10.85 -6.62 9.96
CA PHE A 71 9.57 -5.90 9.89
C PHE A 71 8.60 -6.48 10.91
N PRO A 72 8.87 -6.32 12.20
CA PRO A 72 7.99 -6.85 13.24
C PRO A 72 6.67 -6.08 13.24
N VAL A 73 5.67 -6.65 13.89
CA VAL A 73 4.43 -5.93 14.18
C VAL A 73 4.79 -4.63 14.91
N ALA A 74 4.35 -3.50 14.38
CA ALA A 74 4.87 -2.16 14.70
C ALA A 74 4.68 -1.71 16.16
N SER A 75 3.91 -2.42 16.97
CA SER A 75 3.82 -2.18 18.41
C SER A 75 3.37 -3.43 19.15
N GLU A 76 3.78 -3.53 20.40
CA GLU A 76 3.24 -4.55 21.32
C GLU A 76 1.73 -4.45 21.47
N GLN A 77 1.15 -3.30 21.22
CA GLN A 77 -0.29 -3.06 21.20
C GLN A 77 -0.96 -3.53 19.91
N GLY A 78 -0.14 -3.88 18.89
CA GLY A 78 -0.59 -4.66 17.76
C GLY A 78 -1.56 -3.99 16.80
N TYR A 79 -1.27 -2.78 16.38
CA TYR A 79 -1.98 -2.21 15.24
C TYR A 79 -1.59 -2.97 13.97
N PRO A 80 -2.50 -3.70 13.34
CA PRO A 80 -2.17 -4.44 12.12
C PRO A 80 -1.99 -3.54 10.90
N LEU A 81 -2.46 -2.29 10.95
CA LEU A 81 -2.35 -1.34 9.85
C LEU A 81 -0.92 -0.81 9.73
N MET A 82 -0.33 -0.90 8.54
CA MET A 82 1.04 -0.48 8.25
C MET A 82 1.11 0.89 7.60
N HIS A 83 0.39 1.09 6.53
CA HIS A 83 0.36 2.34 5.78
C HIS A 83 -0.93 2.48 4.98
N PHE A 84 -1.18 3.69 4.50
CA PHE A 84 -2.26 3.99 3.57
C PHE A 84 -1.67 4.42 2.23
N ALA A 85 -2.11 3.81 1.14
CA ALA A 85 -1.64 4.13 -0.19
C ALA A 85 -2.68 4.91 -0.99
N ILE A 86 -2.22 5.99 -1.58
CA ILE A 86 -3.01 6.88 -2.45
C ILE A 86 -2.58 6.61 -3.90
N ALA A 87 -3.52 6.18 -4.72
CA ALA A 87 -3.26 6.02 -6.14
C ALA A 87 -3.04 7.39 -6.80
N THR A 88 -2.08 7.46 -7.71
CA THR A 88 -1.80 8.67 -8.48
C THR A 88 -1.44 8.30 -9.91
N GLY A 89 -1.64 9.23 -10.83
CA GLY A 89 -1.15 9.11 -12.21
C GLY A 89 0.26 9.67 -12.41
N ASP A 90 0.85 10.27 -11.35
CA ASP A 90 2.18 10.88 -11.41
C ASP A 90 2.78 10.96 -10.00
N THR A 91 3.53 9.91 -9.64
CA THR A 91 4.14 9.79 -8.31
C THR A 91 5.17 10.89 -8.04
N GLU A 92 5.95 11.26 -9.05
CA GLU A 92 6.99 12.29 -8.89
C GLU A 92 6.36 13.65 -8.59
N ALA A 93 5.35 14.05 -9.35
CA ALA A 93 4.64 15.31 -9.12
C ALA A 93 3.92 15.33 -7.77
N ALA A 94 3.27 14.22 -7.39
CA ALA A 94 2.59 14.09 -6.11
C ALA A 94 3.58 14.19 -4.94
N THR A 95 4.73 13.54 -5.06
CA THR A 95 5.80 13.59 -4.05
C THR A 95 6.35 15.01 -3.88
N GLU A 96 6.64 15.68 -4.99
CA GLU A 96 7.12 17.06 -4.94
C GLU A 96 6.10 18.01 -4.33
N HIS A 97 4.82 17.79 -4.62
CA HIS A 97 3.73 18.57 -4.03
C HIS A 97 3.73 18.50 -2.49
N VAL A 98 3.85 17.30 -1.91
CA VAL A 98 3.88 17.14 -0.45
C VAL A 98 5.22 17.57 0.15
N ARG A 99 6.32 17.41 -0.59
CA ARG A 99 7.63 17.94 -0.18
C ARG A 99 7.59 19.45 -0.01
N GLN A 100 7.06 20.16 -0.99
CA GLN A 100 6.94 21.62 -0.95
C GLN A 100 5.99 22.09 0.17
N ALA A 101 5.02 21.26 0.55
CA ALA A 101 4.16 21.54 1.70
C ALA A 101 4.82 21.28 3.06
N GLY A 102 6.09 20.79 3.08
CA GLY A 102 6.88 20.62 4.29
C GLY A 102 6.85 19.23 4.90
N TYR A 103 6.32 18.22 4.20
CA TYR A 103 6.31 16.83 4.71
C TYR A 103 7.61 16.11 4.41
N GLU A 104 8.03 15.26 5.34
CA GLU A 104 9.23 14.43 5.19
C GLU A 104 8.98 13.30 4.19
N ILE A 105 9.80 13.23 3.13
CA ILE A 105 9.80 12.13 2.19
C ILE A 105 10.71 11.04 2.74
N THR A 106 10.13 9.88 3.08
CA THR A 106 10.86 8.75 3.68
C THR A 106 11.36 7.78 2.63
N VAL A 107 10.70 7.71 1.47
CA VAL A 107 11.18 6.97 0.29
C VAL A 107 10.93 7.83 -0.94
N GLU A 108 12.00 8.20 -1.62
CA GLU A 108 11.92 8.93 -2.89
C GLU A 108 11.24 8.09 -3.98
N PRO A 109 10.63 8.74 -4.99
CA PRO A 109 10.01 8.01 -6.08
C PRO A 109 10.95 7.01 -6.71
N LYS A 110 10.51 5.76 -6.80
CA LYS A 110 11.28 4.69 -7.44
C LYS A 110 10.34 3.70 -8.14
N ARG A 111 10.82 3.20 -9.28
CA ARG A 111 10.13 2.14 -10.01
C ARG A 111 10.50 0.79 -9.43
N VAL A 112 9.48 -0.03 -9.16
CA VAL A 112 9.66 -1.38 -8.60
C VAL A 112 8.71 -2.35 -9.30
N ALA A 113 9.11 -3.63 -9.35
CA ALA A 113 8.25 -4.71 -9.79
C ALA A 113 7.66 -5.42 -8.57
N LEU A 114 6.35 -5.49 -8.50
CA LEU A 114 5.61 -6.21 -7.46
C LEU A 114 4.90 -7.39 -8.11
N GLY A 115 5.61 -8.52 -8.22
CA GLY A 115 5.15 -9.63 -9.03
C GLY A 115 5.00 -9.21 -10.50
N ALA A 116 3.81 -9.34 -11.06
CA ALA A 116 3.51 -8.94 -12.44
C ALA A 116 3.22 -7.43 -12.59
N LEU A 117 3.10 -6.70 -11.49
CA LEU A 117 2.82 -5.26 -11.52
C LEU A 117 4.11 -4.46 -11.59
N GLU A 118 4.19 -3.54 -12.54
CA GLU A 118 5.21 -2.48 -12.54
C GLU A 118 4.60 -1.20 -11.99
N VAL A 119 5.22 -0.65 -10.95
CA VAL A 119 4.71 0.51 -10.23
C VAL A 119 5.82 1.51 -9.93
N THR A 120 5.44 2.77 -9.74
CA THR A 120 6.30 3.78 -9.12
C THR A 120 5.71 4.13 -7.77
N ILE A 121 6.52 4.04 -6.73
CA ILE A 121 6.10 4.29 -5.35
C ILE A 121 6.95 5.38 -4.70
N SER A 122 6.37 6.07 -3.73
CA SER A 122 7.07 6.93 -2.79
C SER A 122 6.37 6.88 -1.44
N PHE A 123 7.08 7.25 -0.36
CA PHE A 123 6.52 7.32 0.98
C PHE A 123 6.83 8.64 1.61
N PHE A 124 5.90 9.13 2.42
CA PHE A 124 6.08 10.31 3.25
C PHE A 124 5.36 10.15 4.59
N LYS A 125 5.73 10.98 5.55
CA LYS A 125 5.11 10.96 6.87
C LYS A 125 4.03 12.02 7.00
N GLY A 126 2.89 11.60 7.52
CA GLY A 126 1.85 12.49 7.95
C GLY A 126 2.14 13.13 9.31
N PRO A 127 1.31 14.09 9.75
CA PRO A 127 1.57 14.86 10.96
C PRO A 127 1.49 14.07 12.26
N SER A 128 0.89 12.89 12.26
CA SER A 128 0.85 11.99 13.41
C SER A 128 1.92 10.90 13.36
N GLY A 129 2.85 10.96 12.41
CA GLY A 129 3.89 9.95 12.18
C GLY A 129 3.44 8.79 11.31
N GLU A 130 2.21 8.83 10.79
CA GLU A 130 1.70 7.79 9.90
C GLU A 130 2.46 7.76 8.58
N GLU A 131 2.74 6.55 8.10
CA GLU A 131 3.31 6.35 6.78
C GLU A 131 2.23 6.40 5.70
N LEU A 132 2.44 7.26 4.72
CA LEU A 132 1.57 7.42 3.57
C LEU A 132 2.36 7.09 2.29
N GLU A 133 1.69 6.46 1.34
CA GLU A 133 2.32 6.02 0.10
C GLU A 133 1.60 6.63 -1.10
N PHE A 134 2.36 7.08 -2.10
CA PHE A 134 1.85 7.29 -3.44
C PHE A 134 2.15 6.05 -4.29
N PHE A 135 1.17 5.61 -5.06
CA PHE A 135 1.23 4.35 -5.79
C PHE A 135 0.70 4.54 -7.21
N GLN A 136 1.59 4.40 -8.19
CA GLN A 136 1.29 4.56 -9.60
C GLN A 136 1.51 3.24 -10.33
N VAL A 137 0.46 2.71 -10.93
CA VAL A 137 0.54 1.50 -11.76
C VAL A 137 0.86 1.90 -13.21
N HIS A 138 1.80 1.18 -13.85
CA HIS A 138 2.19 1.35 -15.25
C HIS A 138 1.53 0.36 -16.17
#